data_e4083c36ff61f5a84dacb81f7f5413f4
#
_entry.id   e4083c36ff61f5a84dacb81f7f5413f4
#
_cell.length_a   1.000
_cell.length_b   1.000
_cell.length_c   1.000
_cell.angle_alpha   90.00
_cell.angle_beta   90.00
_cell.angle_gamma   90.00
#
_symmetry.space_group_name_H-M   'P 1'
#
loop_
_entity.id
_entity.type
_entity.pdbx_description
1 polymer ?
#
loop_
_entity_poly.entity_id
_entity_poly.type
_entity_poly.pdbx_seq_one_letter_code
_entity_poly.pdbx_strand_id
1 'polypeptide(L)'
;MSKLRCEHPRQGTPFFFEPTQSFDAWELRWLLDYWQGLCDGPNCPRLIDVGLPAIVRQAPKIIVRDAIDGGRDFVNRFWGSELRNWLGFDGTGQRISEYFPQHARAAMLASQRLALESDTPVRRWGVTAYPQPN
;
A
#
# COMPACT_ATOMS: atom_id res chain seq x y z
N MET A 1 21.13 12.50 -3.85
CA MET A 1 19.94 11.68 -3.55
C MET A 1 20.26 10.25 -3.87
N SER A 2 20.36 9.43 -2.86
CA SER A 2 20.47 8.00 -3.09
C SER A 2 19.13 7.50 -3.62
N LYS A 3 19.11 7.07 -4.88
CA LYS A 3 18.03 6.23 -5.34
C LYS A 3 18.11 4.96 -4.51
N LEU A 4 17.16 4.75 -3.63
CA LEU A 4 16.93 3.43 -3.07
C LEU A 4 16.50 2.53 -4.23
N ARG A 5 17.47 1.99 -4.94
CA ARG A 5 17.20 0.93 -5.90
C ARG A 5 16.69 -0.25 -5.10
N CYS A 6 15.53 -0.71 -5.43
CA CYS A 6 15.18 -2.06 -5.07
C CYS A 6 16.22 -2.96 -5.70
N GLU A 7 17.12 -3.46 -4.89
CA GLU A 7 17.95 -4.57 -5.29
C GLU A 7 17.01 -5.71 -5.72
N HIS A 8 17.45 -6.50 -6.65
CA HIS A 8 16.73 -7.70 -7.06
C HIS A 8 16.17 -8.42 -5.84
N PRO A 9 14.92 -8.92 -5.90
CA PRO A 9 14.37 -9.58 -4.74
C PRO A 9 15.33 -10.66 -4.31
N ARG A 10 15.70 -10.58 -3.05
CA ARG A 10 16.37 -11.69 -2.41
C ARG A 10 15.45 -12.89 -2.57
N GLN A 11 16.04 -14.05 -2.75
CA GLN A 11 15.29 -15.29 -2.86
C GLN A 11 14.19 -15.34 -1.78
N GLY A 12 12.93 -15.40 -2.21
CA GLY A 12 11.77 -15.37 -1.32
C GLY A 12 11.06 -14.01 -1.20
N THR A 13 11.55 -12.93 -1.84
CA THR A 13 10.83 -11.66 -1.88
C THR A 13 9.93 -11.63 -3.12
N PRO A 14 8.58 -11.59 -2.97
CA PRO A 14 7.66 -11.73 -4.09
C PRO A 14 7.45 -10.43 -4.88
N PHE A 15 8.00 -9.31 -4.43
CA PHE A 15 7.76 -8.01 -5.04
C PHE A 15 8.94 -7.06 -4.85
N PHE A 16 8.94 -6.03 -5.68
CA PHE A 16 9.83 -4.88 -5.60
C PHE A 16 9.07 -3.66 -5.08
N PHE A 17 9.79 -2.70 -4.53
CA PHE A 17 9.18 -1.42 -4.18
C PHE A 17 10.21 -0.29 -4.28
N GLU A 18 9.72 0.90 -4.66
CA GLU A 18 10.56 2.11 -4.77
C GLU A 18 9.69 3.36 -4.61
N PRO A 19 10.26 4.48 -4.12
CA PRO A 19 9.62 5.78 -4.24
C PRO A 19 9.46 6.15 -5.72
N THR A 20 8.30 6.69 -6.09
CA THR A 20 8.05 7.10 -7.47
C THR A 20 7.01 8.21 -7.54
N GLN A 21 7.09 9.04 -8.57
CA GLN A 21 6.03 9.98 -8.95
C GLN A 21 5.35 9.58 -10.26
N SER A 22 5.66 8.39 -10.76
CA SER A 22 5.17 7.90 -12.03
C SER A 22 4.57 6.51 -11.90
N PHE A 23 3.35 6.34 -12.39
CA PHE A 23 2.64 5.06 -12.41
C PHE A 23 2.15 4.76 -13.82
N ASP A 24 2.23 3.50 -14.23
CA ASP A 24 1.77 3.05 -15.54
C ASP A 24 0.26 2.87 -15.57
N ALA A 25 -0.34 2.34 -14.48
CA ALA A 25 -1.77 2.13 -14.39
C ALA A 25 -2.52 3.47 -14.21
N TRP A 26 -3.59 3.66 -15.00
CA TRP A 26 -4.35 4.91 -14.93
C TRP A 26 -5.04 5.11 -13.57
N GLU A 27 -5.44 4.03 -12.91
CA GLU A 27 -6.07 4.07 -11.58
C GLU A 27 -5.10 4.63 -10.53
N LEU A 28 -3.82 4.25 -10.64
CA LEU A 28 -2.79 4.74 -9.72
C LEU A 28 -2.44 6.21 -10.02
N ARG A 29 -2.38 6.60 -11.30
CA ARG A 29 -2.19 8.01 -11.67
C ARG A 29 -3.33 8.87 -11.17
N TRP A 30 -4.56 8.40 -11.34
CA TRP A 30 -5.74 9.11 -10.84
C TRP A 30 -5.70 9.28 -9.33
N LEU A 31 -5.36 8.22 -8.59
CA LEU A 31 -5.28 8.26 -7.14
C LEU A 31 -4.17 9.20 -6.66
N LEU A 32 -3.03 9.19 -7.32
CA LEU A 32 -1.93 10.12 -7.01
C LEU A 32 -2.34 11.57 -7.22
N ASP A 33 -2.97 11.88 -8.36
CA ASP A 33 -3.44 13.23 -8.65
C ASP A 33 -4.48 13.69 -7.62
N TYR A 34 -5.40 12.83 -7.25
CA TYR A 34 -6.39 13.09 -6.23
C TYR A 34 -5.72 13.39 -4.88
N TRP A 35 -4.78 12.54 -4.47
CA TRP A 35 -4.01 12.71 -3.23
C TRP A 35 -3.25 14.03 -3.22
N GLN A 36 -2.52 14.33 -4.27
CA GLN A 36 -1.75 15.57 -4.38
C GLN A 36 -2.64 16.80 -4.32
N GLY A 37 -3.83 16.73 -4.90
CA GLY A 37 -4.81 17.81 -4.84
C GLY A 37 -5.35 18.08 -3.43
N LEU A 38 -5.28 17.10 -2.53
CA LEU A 38 -5.68 17.25 -1.14
C LEU A 38 -4.53 17.71 -0.23
N CYS A 39 -3.28 17.62 -0.70
CA CYS A 39 -2.12 18.03 0.10
C CYS A 39 -2.08 19.56 0.22
N ASP A 40 -1.75 20.03 1.42
CA ASP A 40 -1.50 21.44 1.71
C ASP A 40 0.01 21.62 1.94
N GLY A 41 0.74 21.98 0.87
CA GLY A 41 2.20 22.04 0.90
C GLY A 41 2.81 20.69 1.33
N PRO A 42 3.62 20.65 2.42
CA PRO A 42 4.19 19.41 2.91
C PRO A 42 3.20 18.55 3.71
N ASN A 43 1.99 19.05 3.98
CA ASN A 43 1.00 18.37 4.80
C ASN A 43 0.22 17.35 3.97
N CYS A 44 0.30 16.09 4.35
CA CYS A 44 -0.53 15.04 3.78
C CYS A 44 -1.98 15.19 4.23
N PRO A 45 -2.97 14.82 3.40
CA PRO A 45 -4.37 14.83 3.82
C PRO A 45 -4.60 13.84 4.94
N ARG A 46 -5.47 14.20 5.87
CA ARG A 46 -5.98 13.29 6.87
C ARG A 46 -7.04 12.38 6.25
N LEU A 47 -7.27 11.22 6.84
CA LEU A 47 -8.30 10.30 6.35
C LEU A 47 -9.67 10.98 6.21
N ILE A 48 -10.01 11.86 7.15
CA ILE A 48 -11.27 12.62 7.11
C ILE A 48 -11.38 13.56 5.91
N ASP A 49 -10.25 14.01 5.36
CA ASP A 49 -10.20 14.89 4.19
C ASP A 49 -10.33 14.10 2.88
N VAL A 50 -10.20 12.79 2.94
CA VAL A 50 -10.36 11.91 1.78
C VAL A 50 -11.85 11.64 1.58
N GLY A 51 -12.43 12.23 0.54
CA GLY A 51 -13.85 12.09 0.23
C GLY A 51 -14.16 10.71 -0.33
N LEU A 52 -14.87 9.86 0.42
CA LEU A 52 -15.30 8.55 -0.08
C LEU A 52 -16.09 8.63 -1.40
N PRO A 53 -17.02 9.58 -1.60
CA PRO A 53 -17.71 9.69 -2.89
C PRO A 53 -16.78 9.91 -4.07
N ALA A 54 -15.67 10.63 -3.87
CA ALA A 54 -14.71 10.90 -4.94
C ALA A 54 -13.90 9.66 -5.33
N ILE A 55 -13.64 8.76 -4.37
CA ILE A 55 -12.82 7.56 -4.60
C ILE A 55 -13.64 6.28 -4.70
N VAL A 56 -14.97 6.36 -4.68
CA VAL A 56 -15.85 5.18 -4.63
C VAL A 56 -15.58 4.16 -5.74
N ARG A 57 -15.21 4.63 -6.93
CA ARG A 57 -14.90 3.75 -8.06
C ARG A 57 -13.65 2.91 -7.80
N GLN A 58 -12.70 3.42 -7.02
CA GLN A 58 -11.45 2.74 -6.70
C GLN A 58 -11.50 2.03 -5.35
N ALA A 59 -12.49 2.34 -4.52
CA ALA A 59 -12.62 1.77 -3.18
C ALA A 59 -12.55 0.24 -3.15
N PRO A 60 -13.15 -0.49 -4.11
CA PRO A 60 -13.01 -1.95 -4.15
C PRO A 60 -11.58 -2.46 -4.25
N LYS A 61 -10.65 -1.64 -4.72
CA LYS A 61 -9.23 -1.98 -4.92
C LYS A 61 -8.31 -1.34 -3.88
N ILE A 62 -8.86 -0.68 -2.86
CA ILE A 62 -8.09 0.09 -1.90
C ILE A 62 -8.00 -0.65 -0.56
N ILE A 63 -6.83 -0.55 0.06
CA ILE A 63 -6.61 -0.89 1.47
C ILE A 63 -6.20 0.40 2.17
N VAL A 64 -6.83 0.70 3.31
CA VAL A 64 -6.43 1.80 4.19
C VAL A 64 -5.83 1.20 5.44
N ARG A 65 -4.64 1.65 5.82
CA ARG A 65 -3.92 1.16 6.98
C ARG A 65 -3.53 2.29 7.91
N ASP A 66 -3.58 2.00 9.20
CA ASP A 66 -2.96 2.84 10.22
C ASP A 66 -1.62 2.25 10.62
N ALA A 67 -0.61 3.11 10.73
CA ALA A 67 0.64 2.74 11.35
C ALA A 67 0.45 2.58 12.86
N ILE A 68 0.96 1.50 13.43
CA ILE A 68 0.93 1.20 14.86
C ILE A 68 2.33 0.85 15.34
N ASP A 69 2.51 0.83 16.67
CA ASP A 69 3.78 0.47 17.29
C ASP A 69 4.98 1.28 16.73
N GLY A 70 4.76 2.60 16.51
CA GLY A 70 5.80 3.48 15.99
C GLY A 70 6.20 3.19 14.53
N GLY A 71 5.31 2.62 13.74
CA GLY A 71 5.57 2.26 12.34
C GLY A 71 6.21 0.89 12.17
N ARG A 72 6.27 0.09 13.22
CA ARG A 72 6.78 -1.29 13.13
C ARG A 72 5.77 -2.27 12.57
N ASP A 73 4.49 -1.91 12.66
CA ASP A 73 3.38 -2.71 12.16
C ASP A 73 2.27 -1.80 11.65
N PHE A 74 1.29 -2.39 10.96
CA PHE A 74 0.17 -1.67 10.37
C PHE A 74 -1.09 -2.49 10.53
N VAL A 75 -2.20 -1.82 10.84
CA VAL A 75 -3.50 -2.45 10.96
C VAL A 75 -4.40 -1.99 9.82
N ASN A 76 -5.10 -2.93 9.19
CA ASN A 76 -6.04 -2.63 8.12
C ASN A 76 -7.32 -2.04 8.69
N ARG A 77 -7.66 -0.83 8.25
CA ARG A 77 -8.92 -0.17 8.64
C ARG A 77 -10.00 -0.32 7.58
N PHE A 78 -9.60 -0.46 6.34
CA PHE A 78 -10.49 -0.69 5.21
C PHE A 78 -9.86 -1.69 4.26
N TRP A 79 -10.70 -2.57 3.72
CA TRP A 79 -10.27 -3.61 2.79
C TRP A 79 -11.28 -3.70 1.67
N GLY A 80 -10.89 -3.36 0.46
CA GLY A 80 -11.77 -3.29 -0.69
C GLY A 80 -12.38 -4.63 -1.08
N SER A 81 -13.60 -4.60 -1.55
CA SER A 81 -14.36 -5.81 -1.89
C SER A 81 -13.75 -6.61 -3.05
N GLU A 82 -13.14 -5.95 -4.01
CA GLU A 82 -12.48 -6.63 -5.12
C GLU A 82 -11.22 -7.35 -4.64
N LEU A 83 -10.48 -6.76 -3.71
CA LEU A 83 -9.33 -7.40 -3.08
C LEU A 83 -9.75 -8.61 -2.25
N ARG A 84 -10.87 -8.51 -1.54
CA ARG A 84 -11.41 -9.65 -0.81
C ARG A 84 -11.73 -10.82 -1.74
N ASN A 85 -12.36 -10.54 -2.87
CA ASN A 85 -12.69 -11.57 -3.85
C ASN A 85 -11.42 -12.17 -4.48
N TRP A 86 -10.46 -11.32 -4.80
CA TRP A 86 -9.20 -11.75 -5.44
C TRP A 86 -8.28 -12.52 -4.50
N LEU A 87 -8.13 -12.04 -3.26
CA LEU A 87 -7.23 -12.65 -2.27
C LEU A 87 -7.90 -13.79 -1.49
N GLY A 88 -9.22 -13.88 -1.50
CA GLY A 88 -9.98 -14.94 -0.84
C GLY A 88 -10.23 -14.73 0.65
N PHE A 89 -9.94 -13.55 1.19
CA PHE A 89 -10.21 -13.22 2.60
C PHE A 89 -10.42 -11.73 2.79
N ASP A 90 -11.02 -11.36 3.92
CA ASP A 90 -11.17 -9.98 4.36
C ASP A 90 -10.18 -9.69 5.49
N GLY A 91 -9.20 -8.84 5.21
CA GLY A 91 -8.15 -8.47 6.16
C GLY A 91 -8.49 -7.32 7.09
N THR A 92 -9.73 -6.80 7.06
CA THR A 92 -10.14 -5.67 7.90
C THR A 92 -9.88 -5.98 9.39
N GLY A 93 -9.26 -5.06 10.09
CA GLY A 93 -8.94 -5.18 11.51
C GLY A 93 -7.68 -6.01 11.81
N GLN A 94 -7.09 -6.67 10.82
CA GLN A 94 -5.90 -7.48 11.01
C GLN A 94 -4.62 -6.67 10.85
N ARG A 95 -3.57 -7.07 11.57
CA ARG A 95 -2.24 -6.50 11.44
C ARG A 95 -1.47 -7.25 10.35
N ILE A 96 -0.58 -6.55 9.65
CA ILE A 96 0.29 -7.19 8.65
C ILE A 96 1.08 -8.34 9.28
N SER A 97 1.58 -8.16 10.51
CA SER A 97 2.32 -9.20 11.22
C SER A 97 1.51 -10.46 11.52
N GLU A 98 0.19 -10.39 11.50
CA GLU A 98 -0.68 -11.51 11.82
C GLU A 98 -1.04 -12.36 10.61
N TYR A 99 -1.26 -11.74 9.44
CA TYR A 99 -1.83 -12.46 8.29
C TYR A 99 -0.91 -12.53 7.07
N PHE A 100 0.03 -11.59 6.94
CA PHE A 100 0.86 -11.54 5.74
C PHE A 100 1.83 -12.75 5.73
N PRO A 101 2.01 -13.43 4.59
CA PRO A 101 2.89 -14.58 4.51
C PRO A 101 4.29 -14.30 5.05
N GLN A 102 4.80 -15.17 5.89
CA GLN A 102 6.03 -14.95 6.65
C GLN A 102 7.22 -14.64 5.75
N HIS A 103 7.33 -15.32 4.61
CA HIS A 103 8.46 -15.14 3.67
C HIS A 103 8.52 -13.74 3.03
N ALA A 104 7.40 -13.02 3.01
CA ALA A 104 7.31 -11.70 2.41
C ALA A 104 6.98 -10.61 3.43
N ARG A 105 6.79 -10.98 4.70
CA ARG A 105 6.32 -10.05 5.75
C ARG A 105 7.30 -8.91 5.98
N ALA A 106 8.59 -9.21 6.09
CA ALA A 106 9.61 -8.19 6.31
C ALA A 106 9.65 -7.17 5.16
N ALA A 107 9.55 -7.62 3.91
CA ALA A 107 9.52 -6.76 2.74
C ALA A 107 8.25 -5.90 2.71
N MET A 108 7.10 -6.47 3.06
CA MET A 108 5.84 -5.70 3.14
C MET A 108 5.94 -4.60 4.18
N LEU A 109 6.41 -4.92 5.39
CA LEU A 109 6.58 -3.94 6.46
C LEU A 109 7.58 -2.85 6.07
N ALA A 110 8.68 -3.21 5.41
CA ALA A 110 9.66 -2.25 4.92
C ALA A 110 9.06 -1.30 3.89
N SER A 111 8.26 -1.80 2.95
CA SER A 111 7.60 -0.98 1.94
C SER A 111 6.59 -0.01 2.56
N GLN A 112 5.84 -0.45 3.56
CA GLN A 112 4.88 0.41 4.27
C GLN A 112 5.59 1.50 5.09
N ARG A 113 6.70 1.16 5.76
CA ARG A 113 7.51 2.16 6.48
C ARG A 113 8.12 3.19 5.55
N LEU A 114 8.62 2.76 4.40
CA LEU A 114 9.14 3.68 3.40
C LEU A 114 8.06 4.66 2.94
N ALA A 115 6.84 4.18 2.69
CA ALA A 115 5.72 5.04 2.33
C ALA A 115 5.37 6.04 3.43
N LEU A 116 5.44 5.61 4.70
CA LEU A 116 5.15 6.46 5.86
C LEU A 116 6.20 7.57 6.03
N GLU A 117 7.47 7.27 5.77
CA GLU A 117 8.59 8.18 5.98
C GLU A 117 8.93 9.03 4.75
N SER A 118 8.48 8.62 3.58
CA SER A 118 8.79 9.28 2.31
C SER A 118 7.80 10.41 2.02
N ASP A 119 8.30 11.50 1.45
CA ASP A 119 7.45 12.56 0.88
C ASP A 119 6.88 12.17 -0.48
N THR A 120 7.33 11.05 -1.02
CA THR A 120 6.96 10.54 -2.33
C THR A 120 6.22 9.22 -2.16
N PRO A 121 5.15 8.97 -2.95
CA PRO A 121 4.49 7.68 -2.95
C PRO A 121 5.45 6.54 -3.27
N VAL A 122 5.17 5.36 -2.73
CA VAL A 122 5.96 4.15 -2.98
C VAL A 122 5.18 3.23 -3.90
N ARG A 123 5.77 2.92 -5.05
CA ARG A 123 5.24 1.92 -5.96
C ARG A 123 5.72 0.53 -5.55
N ARG A 124 4.81 -0.41 -5.60
CA ARG A 124 5.12 -1.83 -5.39
C ARG A 124 4.59 -2.64 -6.56
N TRP A 125 5.39 -3.58 -7.02
CA TRP A 125 5.02 -4.48 -8.13
C TRP A 125 5.68 -5.83 -7.96
N GLY A 126 5.11 -6.84 -8.59
CA GLY A 126 5.65 -8.20 -8.57
C GLY A 126 4.56 -9.25 -8.51
N VAL A 127 4.93 -10.42 -8.04
CA VAL A 127 4.02 -11.55 -7.86
C VAL A 127 3.29 -11.42 -6.54
N THR A 128 2.00 -11.80 -6.50
CA THR A 128 1.26 -11.80 -5.24
C THR A 128 1.88 -12.76 -4.24
N ALA A 129 1.97 -12.32 -2.99
CA ALA A 129 2.47 -13.13 -1.88
C ALA A 129 1.41 -14.07 -1.30
N TYR A 130 0.16 -13.90 -1.70
CA TYR A 130 -0.96 -14.65 -1.14
C TYR A 130 -1.19 -15.95 -1.90
N PRO A 131 -1.59 -17.03 -1.20
CA PRO A 131 -2.05 -18.23 -1.88
C PRO A 131 -3.20 -17.89 -2.82
N GLN A 132 -3.14 -18.37 -4.05
CA GLN A 132 -4.25 -18.20 -4.97
C GLN A 132 -5.41 -19.11 -4.54
N PRO A 133 -6.66 -18.63 -4.55
CA PRO A 133 -7.79 -19.52 -4.33
C PRO A 133 -7.84 -20.55 -5.46
N ASN A 134 -8.04 -21.79 -5.09
CA ASN A 134 -8.24 -22.88 -6.05
C ASN A 134 -9.57 -22.71 -6.78
#